data_82f85155934ecec99076e90e67c397e1
#
_entry.id   82f85155934ecec99076e90e67c397e1
#
_cell.length_a   1.000
_cell.length_b   1.000
_cell.length_c   1.000
_cell.angle_alpha   90.00
_cell.angle_beta   90.00
_cell.angle_gamma   90.00
#
_symmetry.space_group_name_H-M   'P 1'
#
loop_
_entity.id
_entity.type
_entity.pdbx_description
1 polymer ?
#
loop_
_entity_poly.entity_id
_entity_poly.type
_entity_poly.pdbx_seq_one_letter_code
_entity_poly.pdbx_strand_id
1 'polypeptide(L)'
;MGDFGRGICFTELLGQEKAKKLILRSFATGRLPHAFLFKGPEGVGKQLFARGLAAALNCRDHDHPGACGSCVSCRKFRSGNHPDFMVISPEKGAIKIEQVRQMCQALSYPPYESDTRVVLLEDVHTMRAEAANSLLKTLEEPPTDNLLILTADSSREVLPTIISRCQVVPFHYLSEQDTVRILAEQPERPDPEAAHLLARLSEGSPGRAGLFLKTEMIGIMKKVISVIADPDLDGDRDPGTLLKTAEVMAELKENLPPFLGLLKIWLRDQLMLACDLPKRCGSEGLMQTGDAGRGKSRSLRQLFAGLQAVNRAEKELARNCNRTLVCEVLLFNL
;
A
#
# COMPACT_ATOMS: atom_id res chain seq x y z
N MET A 1 -12.54 8.89 0.04
CA MET A 1 -11.90 10.22 0.17
C MET A 1 -11.46 10.35 1.61
N GLY A 2 -10.18 10.06 1.90
CA GLY A 2 -9.65 10.08 3.27
C GLY A 2 -9.50 11.52 3.76
N ASP A 3 -9.96 11.75 4.96
CA ASP A 3 -9.82 13.00 5.69
C ASP A 3 -8.33 13.32 5.88
N PHE A 4 -7.83 14.37 5.22
CA PHE A 4 -6.46 14.85 5.32
C PHE A 4 -6.29 15.79 6.53
N GLY A 5 -6.82 15.39 7.67
CA GLY A 5 -6.66 16.06 8.94
C GLY A 5 -5.21 15.96 9.44
N ARG A 6 -4.51 17.09 9.53
CA ARG A 6 -3.15 17.32 10.03
C ARG A 6 -2.02 16.74 9.16
N GLY A 7 -1.19 17.60 8.60
CA GLY A 7 0.08 17.26 7.95
C GLY A 7 0.01 17.21 6.44
N ILE A 8 -0.24 18.35 5.78
CA ILE A 8 -0.02 18.48 4.33
C ILE A 8 1.48 18.56 4.03
N CYS A 9 2.33 18.82 5.03
CA CYS A 9 3.76 18.98 4.83
C CYS A 9 4.48 17.64 4.75
N PHE A 10 5.15 17.34 3.62
CA PHE A 10 5.88 16.09 3.45
C PHE A 10 7.05 15.94 4.44
N THR A 11 7.59 17.04 4.97
CA THR A 11 8.68 17.03 5.95
C THR A 11 8.23 16.52 7.32
N GLU A 12 6.94 16.64 7.65
CA GLU A 12 6.33 16.21 8.91
C GLU A 12 5.86 14.74 8.90
N LEU A 13 5.80 14.12 7.72
CA LEU A 13 5.42 12.72 7.61
C LEU A 13 6.42 11.83 8.36
N LEU A 14 5.92 10.87 9.11
CA LEU A 14 6.77 9.91 9.82
C LEU A 14 7.52 9.00 8.84
N GLY A 15 8.79 8.77 9.13
CA GLY A 15 9.66 7.92 8.31
C GLY A 15 10.08 8.55 6.98
N GLN A 16 10.54 7.72 6.05
CA GLN A 16 10.96 8.07 4.68
C GLN A 16 12.12 9.11 4.62
N GLU A 17 13.04 9.07 5.59
CA GLU A 17 14.11 10.08 5.75
C GLU A 17 15.01 10.21 4.51
N LYS A 18 15.25 9.10 3.79
CA LYS A 18 16.04 9.15 2.54
C LYS A 18 15.30 9.92 1.44
N ALA A 19 13.99 9.70 1.31
CA ALA A 19 13.16 10.42 0.35
C ALA A 19 13.11 11.91 0.68
N LYS A 20 12.87 12.28 1.95
CA LYS A 20 12.89 13.67 2.41
C LYS A 20 14.21 14.36 2.09
N LYS A 21 15.36 13.75 2.47
CA LYS A 21 16.69 14.31 2.20
C LYS A 21 16.95 14.51 0.71
N LEU A 22 16.51 13.59 -0.14
CA LEU A 22 16.68 13.68 -1.57
C LEU A 22 15.88 14.87 -2.14
N ILE A 23 14.62 15.00 -1.76
CA ILE A 23 13.73 16.09 -2.19
C ILE A 23 14.25 17.44 -1.67
N LEU A 24 14.60 17.55 -0.39
CA LEU A 24 15.13 18.79 0.19
C LEU A 24 16.43 19.24 -0.48
N ARG A 25 17.28 18.32 -0.90
CA ARG A 25 18.46 18.63 -1.71
C ARG A 25 18.10 19.26 -3.05
N SER A 26 17.08 18.72 -3.74
CA SER A 26 16.61 19.28 -5.00
C SER A 26 16.08 20.70 -4.83
N PHE A 27 15.38 20.99 -3.74
CA PHE A 27 14.96 22.36 -3.39
C PHE A 27 16.15 23.27 -3.13
N ALA A 28 17.10 22.86 -2.28
CA ALA A 28 18.25 23.66 -1.90
C ALA A 28 19.16 24.02 -3.09
N THR A 29 19.21 23.17 -4.11
CA THR A 29 20.01 23.40 -5.33
C THR A 29 19.25 24.16 -6.41
N GLY A 30 17.95 24.42 -6.23
CA GLY A 30 17.08 25.02 -7.25
C GLY A 30 16.90 24.15 -8.50
N ARG A 31 17.29 22.86 -8.44
CA ARG A 31 17.24 21.93 -9.56
C ARG A 31 16.21 20.84 -9.29
N LEU A 32 14.93 21.18 -9.44
CA LEU A 32 13.87 20.18 -9.41
C LEU A 32 13.89 19.41 -10.74
N PRO A 33 13.90 18.08 -10.73
CA PRO A 33 13.69 17.29 -11.94
C PRO A 33 12.25 17.47 -12.41
N HIS A 34 12.03 17.32 -13.70
CA HIS A 34 10.69 17.38 -14.29
C HIS A 34 9.81 16.19 -13.90
N ALA A 35 10.41 15.06 -13.49
CA ALA A 35 9.68 13.87 -13.09
C ALA A 35 10.39 13.11 -11.95
N PHE A 36 9.61 12.74 -10.93
CA PHE A 36 10.01 11.80 -9.88
C PHE A 36 9.28 10.46 -10.05
N LEU A 37 9.98 9.36 -9.77
CA LEU A 37 9.37 8.05 -9.59
C LEU A 37 9.53 7.61 -8.14
N PHE A 38 8.44 7.66 -7.37
CA PHE A 38 8.37 7.15 -6.00
C PHE A 38 8.16 5.65 -6.03
N LYS A 39 9.23 4.88 -5.80
CA LYS A 39 9.20 3.42 -5.87
C LYS A 39 9.36 2.83 -4.47
N GLY A 40 8.42 1.97 -4.06
CA GLY A 40 8.43 1.34 -2.73
C GLY A 40 7.18 0.52 -2.48
N PRO A 41 7.12 -0.20 -1.35
CA PRO A 41 5.98 -1.06 -1.01
C PRO A 41 4.65 -0.32 -1.00
N GLU A 42 3.56 -1.07 -1.13
CA GLU A 42 2.21 -0.52 -1.02
C GLU A 42 1.92 -0.03 0.40
N GLY A 43 1.17 1.07 0.52
CA GLY A 43 0.69 1.59 1.80
C GLY A 43 1.75 2.29 2.67
N VAL A 44 2.98 2.54 2.18
CA VAL A 44 4.06 3.23 2.93
C VAL A 44 4.00 4.76 2.83
N GLY A 45 2.94 5.33 2.24
CA GLY A 45 2.71 6.76 2.20
C GLY A 45 3.23 7.49 0.95
N LYS A 46 3.53 6.82 -0.17
CA LYS A 46 4.00 7.44 -1.43
C LYS A 46 3.08 8.55 -1.92
N GLN A 47 1.77 8.28 -1.99
CA GLN A 47 0.76 9.25 -2.44
C GLN A 47 0.62 10.43 -1.48
N LEU A 48 0.64 10.16 -0.16
CA LEU A 48 0.59 11.21 0.85
C LEU A 48 1.81 12.13 0.76
N PHE A 49 2.99 11.55 0.56
CA PHE A 49 4.23 12.29 0.35
C PHE A 49 4.17 13.13 -0.92
N ALA A 50 3.65 12.59 -2.03
CA ALA A 50 3.48 13.33 -3.28
C ALA A 50 2.54 14.53 -3.13
N ARG A 51 1.42 14.36 -2.42
CA ARG A 51 0.49 15.45 -2.11
C ARG A 51 1.14 16.51 -1.23
N GLY A 52 1.87 16.10 -0.21
CA GLY A 52 2.61 17.02 0.66
C GLY A 52 3.71 17.78 -0.08
N LEU A 53 4.39 17.15 -1.01
CA LEU A 53 5.37 17.80 -1.88
C LEU A 53 4.71 18.81 -2.82
N ALA A 54 3.59 18.46 -3.44
CA ALA A 54 2.81 19.36 -4.28
C ALA A 54 2.32 20.60 -3.51
N ALA A 55 1.85 20.40 -2.28
CA ALA A 55 1.43 21.48 -1.41
C ALA A 55 2.61 22.39 -1.00
N ALA A 56 3.79 21.83 -0.75
CA ALA A 56 4.98 22.58 -0.40
C ALA A 56 5.48 23.45 -1.57
N LEU A 57 5.49 22.90 -2.79
CA LEU A 57 5.88 23.61 -4.00
C LEU A 57 4.99 24.83 -4.30
N ASN A 58 3.71 24.73 -3.99
CA ASN A 58 2.71 25.76 -4.26
C ASN A 58 2.29 26.52 -3.02
N CYS A 59 3.04 26.40 -1.92
CA CYS A 59 2.79 27.17 -0.70
C CYS A 59 3.15 28.64 -0.94
N ARG A 60 2.24 29.54 -0.53
CA ARG A 60 2.47 31.00 -0.65
C ARG A 60 3.28 31.59 0.50
N ASP A 61 3.59 30.79 1.49
CA ASP A 61 4.45 31.17 2.61
C ASP A 61 5.86 30.60 2.34
N HIS A 62 6.72 31.43 1.79
CA HIS A 62 8.08 31.04 1.39
C HIS A 62 9.05 30.91 2.56
N ASP A 63 8.69 31.44 3.73
CA ASP A 63 9.50 31.33 4.96
C ASP A 63 9.33 29.95 5.62
N HIS A 64 8.31 29.20 5.22
CA HIS A 64 8.05 27.87 5.75
C HIS A 64 8.76 26.79 4.92
N PRO A 65 9.56 25.89 5.53
CA PRO A 65 10.36 24.88 4.81
C PRO A 65 9.54 23.79 4.10
N GLY A 66 8.22 23.92 4.07
CA GLY A 66 7.27 23.02 3.46
C GLY A 66 5.93 23.70 3.23
N ALA A 67 4.82 22.97 3.37
CA ALA A 67 3.48 23.56 3.29
C ALA A 67 3.06 24.15 4.64
N CYS A 68 2.74 25.46 4.69
CA CYS A 68 2.32 26.12 5.95
C CYS A 68 0.95 25.68 6.48
N GLY A 69 0.14 24.98 5.65
CA GLY A 69 -1.18 24.47 6.03
C GLY A 69 -2.30 25.54 6.16
N SER A 70 -1.99 26.85 6.18
CA SER A 70 -2.93 27.94 6.46
C SER A 70 -3.22 28.85 5.27
N CYS A 71 -2.31 29.03 4.32
CA CYS A 71 -2.52 29.87 3.14
C CYS A 71 -3.62 29.33 2.22
N VAL A 72 -4.08 30.12 1.27
CA VAL A 72 -5.17 29.76 0.35
C VAL A 72 -4.84 28.50 -0.45
N SER A 73 -3.60 28.41 -0.98
CA SER A 73 -3.14 27.23 -1.71
C SER A 73 -3.17 25.96 -0.83
N CYS A 74 -2.58 26.02 0.37
CA CYS A 74 -2.57 24.87 1.30
C CYS A 74 -3.99 24.43 1.69
N ARG A 75 -4.94 25.37 1.88
CA ARG A 75 -6.34 25.03 2.14
C ARG A 75 -6.99 24.30 0.96
N LYS A 76 -6.69 24.72 -0.30
CA LYS A 76 -7.18 24.04 -1.50
C LYS A 76 -6.60 22.64 -1.63
N PHE A 77 -5.32 22.44 -1.32
CA PHE A 77 -4.72 21.11 -1.26
C PHE A 77 -5.39 20.23 -0.20
N ARG A 78 -5.68 20.77 0.98
CA ARG A 78 -6.37 20.04 2.05
C ARG A 78 -7.77 19.59 1.64
N SER A 79 -8.52 20.45 0.94
CA SER A 79 -9.86 20.13 0.43
C SER A 79 -9.84 19.26 -0.83
N GLY A 80 -8.66 18.96 -1.42
CA GLY A 80 -8.53 18.20 -2.66
C GLY A 80 -8.93 18.97 -3.93
N ASN A 81 -9.12 20.31 -3.84
CA ASN A 81 -9.66 21.14 -4.91
C ASN A 81 -8.63 22.12 -5.48
N HIS A 82 -7.33 21.82 -5.40
CA HIS A 82 -6.31 22.69 -5.99
C HIS A 82 -6.28 22.54 -7.50
N PRO A 83 -6.48 23.63 -8.31
CA PRO A 83 -6.62 23.53 -9.75
C PRO A 83 -5.35 23.04 -10.46
N ASP A 84 -4.17 23.34 -9.90
CA ASP A 84 -2.88 22.91 -10.45
C ASP A 84 -2.36 21.62 -9.80
N PHE A 85 -3.24 20.82 -9.20
CA PHE A 85 -2.93 19.49 -8.74
C PHE A 85 -3.86 18.47 -9.38
N MET A 86 -3.30 17.66 -10.26
CA MET A 86 -4.03 16.62 -10.99
C MET A 86 -3.62 15.25 -10.47
N VAL A 87 -4.59 14.36 -10.30
CA VAL A 87 -4.35 12.95 -9.90
C VAL A 87 -4.91 12.03 -10.96
N ILE A 88 -4.07 11.12 -11.45
CA ILE A 88 -4.44 10.06 -12.38
C ILE A 88 -4.29 8.73 -11.65
N SER A 89 -5.39 8.09 -11.37
CA SER A 89 -5.45 6.79 -10.70
C SER A 89 -5.91 5.69 -11.66
N PRO A 90 -5.54 4.42 -11.42
CA PRO A 90 -6.02 3.31 -12.21
C PRO A 90 -7.55 3.18 -12.17
N GLU A 91 -8.19 3.05 -13.32
CA GLU A 91 -9.60 2.73 -13.45
C GLU A 91 -9.76 1.24 -13.78
N LYS A 92 -10.55 0.52 -12.98
CA LYS A 92 -10.72 -0.94 -13.14
C LYS A 92 -9.38 -1.70 -13.16
N GLY A 93 -8.42 -1.25 -12.34
CA GLY A 93 -7.11 -1.88 -12.17
C GLY A 93 -6.05 -1.50 -13.23
N ALA A 94 -6.31 -0.53 -14.12
CA ALA A 94 -5.33 -0.08 -15.11
C ALA A 94 -5.44 1.42 -15.40
N ILE A 95 -4.32 2.08 -15.68
CA ILE A 95 -4.30 3.42 -16.25
C ILE A 95 -4.49 3.30 -17.75
N LYS A 96 -5.55 3.96 -18.25
CA LYS A 96 -5.94 3.93 -19.66
C LYS A 96 -5.19 4.99 -20.48
N ILE A 97 -5.04 4.74 -21.78
CA ILE A 97 -4.38 5.68 -22.69
C ILE A 97 -5.12 7.02 -22.76
N GLU A 98 -6.45 7.02 -22.66
CA GLU A 98 -7.28 8.22 -22.70
C GLU A 98 -6.97 9.16 -21.53
N GLN A 99 -6.76 8.60 -20.30
CA GLN A 99 -6.39 9.38 -19.11
C GLN A 99 -5.03 10.06 -19.32
N VAL A 100 -4.05 9.33 -19.88
CA VAL A 100 -2.72 9.87 -20.18
C VAL A 100 -2.78 10.96 -21.25
N ARG A 101 -3.54 10.76 -22.32
CA ARG A 101 -3.71 11.76 -23.39
C ARG A 101 -4.36 13.04 -22.89
N GLN A 102 -5.43 12.94 -22.09
CA GLN A 102 -6.09 14.09 -21.46
C GLN A 102 -5.14 14.85 -20.56
N MET A 103 -4.34 14.14 -19.76
CA MET A 103 -3.29 14.73 -18.94
C MET A 103 -2.26 15.46 -19.80
N CYS A 104 -1.69 14.83 -20.83
CA CYS A 104 -0.70 15.46 -21.72
C CYS A 104 -1.25 16.72 -22.40
N GLN A 105 -2.53 16.70 -22.78
CA GLN A 105 -3.20 17.88 -23.33
C GLN A 105 -3.32 18.99 -22.28
N ALA A 106 -3.68 18.68 -21.04
CA ALA A 106 -3.76 19.65 -19.96
C ALA A 106 -2.41 20.29 -19.64
N LEU A 107 -1.31 19.51 -19.74
CA LEU A 107 0.05 19.99 -19.51
C LEU A 107 0.55 20.98 -20.56
N SER A 108 -0.07 21.04 -21.74
CA SER A 108 0.26 22.00 -22.81
C SER A 108 -0.17 23.43 -22.49
N TYR A 109 -0.99 23.62 -21.46
CA TYR A 109 -1.42 24.93 -20.99
C TYR A 109 -0.63 25.30 -19.72
N PRO A 110 -0.37 26.59 -19.47
CA PRO A 110 0.29 27.00 -18.22
C PRO A 110 -0.55 26.64 -16.98
N PRO A 111 0.06 26.58 -15.80
CA PRO A 111 -0.67 26.47 -14.53
C PRO A 111 -1.70 27.58 -14.39
N TYR A 112 -2.78 27.31 -13.64
CA TYR A 112 -3.92 28.24 -13.50
C TYR A 112 -3.64 29.35 -12.49
N GLU A 113 -3.08 29.01 -11.31
CA GLU A 113 -2.86 29.98 -10.23
C GLU A 113 -1.52 29.80 -9.51
N SER A 114 -0.78 28.77 -9.82
CA SER A 114 0.49 28.39 -9.18
C SER A 114 1.68 28.55 -10.14
N ASP A 115 2.89 28.61 -9.61
CA ASP A 115 4.10 28.62 -10.42
C ASP A 115 4.38 27.24 -11.03
N THR A 116 3.88 26.17 -10.42
CA THR A 116 4.13 24.80 -10.90
C THR A 116 2.87 23.97 -10.80
N ARG A 117 2.44 23.37 -11.92
CA ARG A 117 1.42 22.32 -11.90
C ARG A 117 2.06 21.00 -11.52
N VAL A 118 1.44 20.29 -10.58
CA VAL A 118 1.90 18.96 -10.16
C VAL A 118 0.90 17.90 -10.60
N VAL A 119 1.38 16.87 -11.28
CA VAL A 119 0.58 15.71 -11.67
C VAL A 119 1.06 14.48 -10.95
N LEU A 120 0.19 13.86 -10.19
CA LEU A 120 0.41 12.58 -9.53
C LEU A 120 -0.19 11.45 -10.37
N LEU A 121 0.65 10.58 -10.92
CA LEU A 121 0.25 9.35 -11.58
C LEU A 121 0.44 8.19 -10.60
N GLU A 122 -0.68 7.64 -10.15
CA GLU A 122 -0.69 6.56 -9.18
C GLU A 122 -0.49 5.21 -9.86
N ASP A 123 0.36 4.36 -9.28
CA ASP A 123 0.54 2.96 -9.68
C ASP A 123 0.83 2.76 -11.19
N VAL A 124 1.84 3.49 -11.68
CA VAL A 124 2.21 3.47 -13.12
C VAL A 124 2.58 2.08 -13.64
N HIS A 125 2.88 1.13 -12.77
CA HIS A 125 3.06 -0.28 -13.13
C HIS A 125 1.78 -0.93 -13.68
N THR A 126 0.61 -0.30 -13.51
CA THR A 126 -0.68 -0.75 -14.05
C THR A 126 -0.95 -0.22 -15.46
N MET A 127 -0.08 0.63 -16.00
CA MET A 127 -0.20 1.14 -17.37
C MET A 127 -0.04 0.00 -18.39
N ARG A 128 -0.91 0.00 -19.40
CA ARG A 128 -0.67 -0.78 -20.60
C ARG A 128 0.40 -0.11 -21.48
N ALA A 129 1.02 -0.88 -22.36
CA ALA A 129 2.14 -0.41 -23.19
C ALA A 129 1.79 0.87 -23.99
N GLU A 130 0.58 0.96 -24.50
CA GLU A 130 0.12 2.12 -25.30
C GLU A 130 0.02 3.39 -24.43
N ALA A 131 -0.48 3.28 -23.19
CA ALA A 131 -0.56 4.39 -22.24
C ALA A 131 0.84 4.85 -21.82
N ALA A 132 1.72 3.90 -21.52
CA ALA A 132 3.09 4.17 -21.16
C ALA A 132 3.87 4.87 -22.31
N ASN A 133 3.72 4.38 -23.55
CA ASN A 133 4.34 5.00 -24.72
C ASN A 133 3.83 6.43 -24.96
N SER A 134 2.55 6.70 -24.71
CA SER A 134 1.98 8.05 -24.80
C SER A 134 2.61 9.03 -23.78
N LEU A 135 3.03 8.52 -22.61
CA LEU A 135 3.69 9.32 -21.57
C LEU A 135 5.15 9.65 -21.91
N LEU A 136 5.85 8.78 -22.67
CA LEU A 136 7.28 8.94 -22.93
C LEU A 136 7.63 10.27 -23.59
N LYS A 137 6.82 10.74 -24.55
CA LYS A 137 7.03 12.03 -25.20
C LYS A 137 7.04 13.18 -24.19
N THR A 138 6.12 13.19 -23.25
CA THR A 138 6.05 14.22 -22.20
C THR A 138 7.21 14.11 -21.21
N LEU A 139 7.74 12.91 -20.97
CA LEU A 139 8.92 12.71 -20.13
C LEU A 139 10.24 13.12 -20.84
N GLU A 140 10.29 13.04 -22.17
CA GLU A 140 11.45 13.45 -22.98
C GLU A 140 11.50 14.97 -23.18
N GLU A 141 10.35 15.56 -23.46
CA GLU A 141 10.20 16.99 -23.71
C GLU A 141 9.14 17.57 -22.75
N PRO A 142 9.51 17.69 -21.45
CA PRO A 142 8.54 18.12 -20.43
C PRO A 142 8.13 19.58 -20.68
N PRO A 143 6.82 19.89 -20.70
CA PRO A 143 6.37 21.26 -20.73
C PRO A 143 6.84 22.01 -19.49
N THR A 144 7.21 23.31 -19.68
CA THR A 144 7.66 24.17 -18.57
C THR A 144 6.62 24.26 -17.46
N ASP A 145 7.07 24.54 -16.24
CA ASP A 145 6.21 24.77 -15.08
C ASP A 145 5.31 23.59 -14.70
N ASN A 146 5.76 22.37 -15.03
CA ASN A 146 5.07 21.14 -14.66
C ASN A 146 6.02 20.15 -13.96
N LEU A 147 5.53 19.50 -12.92
CA LEU A 147 6.19 18.41 -12.21
C LEU A 147 5.33 17.14 -12.28
N LEU A 148 5.91 16.06 -12.78
CA LEU A 148 5.28 14.74 -12.78
C LEU A 148 5.78 13.93 -11.57
N ILE A 149 4.88 13.38 -10.79
CA ILE A 149 5.19 12.44 -9.69
C ILE A 149 4.52 11.12 -10.02
N LEU A 150 5.31 10.12 -10.31
CA LEU A 150 4.86 8.77 -10.60
C LEU A 150 5.01 7.91 -9.34
N THR A 151 4.03 7.06 -9.02
CA THR A 151 4.20 6.06 -7.96
C THR A 151 4.19 4.66 -8.53
N ALA A 152 4.98 3.78 -7.94
CA ALA A 152 5.01 2.36 -8.30
C ALA A 152 5.26 1.49 -7.07
N ASP A 153 4.74 0.25 -7.11
CA ASP A 153 5.11 -0.78 -6.14
C ASP A 153 6.53 -1.30 -6.44
N SER A 154 7.32 -1.57 -5.40
CA SER A 154 8.68 -2.13 -5.55
C SER A 154 8.68 -3.54 -6.13
N SER A 155 7.62 -4.32 -5.87
CA SER A 155 7.45 -5.69 -6.35
C SER A 155 6.98 -5.77 -7.82
N ARG A 156 6.60 -4.63 -8.43
CA ARG A 156 6.08 -4.57 -9.79
C ARG A 156 7.09 -3.96 -10.75
N GLU A 157 7.08 -4.44 -11.98
CA GLU A 157 7.93 -3.90 -13.02
C GLU A 157 7.36 -2.62 -13.59
N VAL A 158 8.21 -1.63 -13.73
CA VAL A 158 7.95 -0.38 -14.47
C VAL A 158 8.84 -0.39 -15.69
N LEU A 159 8.32 0.07 -16.83
CA LEU A 159 9.09 0.08 -18.07
C LEU A 159 10.42 0.81 -17.89
N PRO A 160 11.56 0.22 -18.30
CA PRO A 160 12.89 0.84 -18.19
C PRO A 160 12.97 2.23 -18.84
N THR A 161 12.19 2.44 -19.91
CA THR A 161 12.07 3.72 -20.61
C THR A 161 11.48 4.84 -19.76
N ILE A 162 10.56 4.53 -18.82
CA ILE A 162 10.03 5.49 -17.84
C ILE A 162 11.08 5.72 -16.74
N ILE A 163 11.68 4.64 -16.21
CA ILE A 163 12.65 4.72 -15.12
C ILE A 163 13.84 5.61 -15.53
N SER A 164 14.33 5.47 -16.76
CA SER A 164 15.50 6.25 -17.25
C SER A 164 15.25 7.75 -17.38
N ARG A 165 13.99 8.19 -17.39
CA ARG A 165 13.59 9.60 -17.54
C ARG A 165 13.04 10.22 -16.25
N CYS A 166 13.02 9.47 -15.16
CA CYS A 166 12.56 9.93 -13.86
C CYS A 166 13.69 9.87 -12.83
N GLN A 167 13.70 10.82 -11.90
CA GLN A 167 14.53 10.67 -10.71
C GLN A 167 13.84 9.69 -9.75
N VAL A 168 14.45 8.53 -9.53
CA VAL A 168 13.91 7.50 -8.63
C VAL A 168 14.12 7.92 -7.17
N VAL A 169 13.03 7.93 -6.41
CA VAL A 169 13.00 8.17 -4.97
C VAL A 169 12.54 6.88 -4.28
N PRO A 170 13.42 6.20 -3.55
CA PRO A 170 13.07 4.96 -2.89
C PRO A 170 12.27 5.21 -1.61
N PHE A 171 11.17 4.46 -1.46
CA PHE A 171 10.36 4.38 -0.26
C PHE A 171 10.54 3.00 0.39
N HIS A 172 10.53 2.99 1.72
CA HIS A 172 10.75 1.78 2.51
C HIS A 172 9.61 1.55 3.50
N TYR A 173 9.53 0.34 4.01
CA TYR A 173 8.69 0.04 5.16
C TYR A 173 9.06 0.94 6.35
N LEU A 174 8.07 1.36 7.11
CA LEU A 174 8.26 2.13 8.33
C LEU A 174 8.66 1.21 9.49
N SER A 175 9.18 1.82 10.55
CA SER A 175 9.40 1.09 11.80
C SER A 175 8.05 0.71 12.44
N GLU A 176 8.05 -0.34 13.28
CA GLU A 176 6.86 -0.69 14.07
C GLU A 176 6.37 0.51 14.89
N GLN A 177 7.31 1.22 15.53
CA GLN A 177 7.00 2.39 16.36
C GLN A 177 6.33 3.52 15.57
N ASP A 178 6.83 3.84 14.36
CA ASP A 178 6.22 4.86 13.51
C ASP A 178 4.84 4.43 13.02
N THR A 179 4.68 3.14 12.69
CA THR A 179 3.38 2.59 12.28
C THR A 179 2.36 2.68 13.42
N VAL A 180 2.74 2.33 14.65
CA VAL A 180 1.89 2.47 15.86
C VAL A 180 1.49 3.94 16.06
N ARG A 181 2.43 4.88 15.94
CA ARG A 181 2.13 6.32 16.06
C ARG A 181 1.09 6.77 15.02
N ILE A 182 1.26 6.35 13.77
CA ILE A 182 0.30 6.66 12.69
C ILE A 182 -1.08 6.08 12.98
N LEU A 183 -1.16 4.85 13.51
CA LEU A 183 -2.43 4.22 13.88
C LEU A 183 -3.11 4.95 15.05
N ALA A 184 -2.34 5.46 16.01
CA ALA A 184 -2.87 6.22 17.14
C ALA A 184 -3.50 7.56 16.74
N GLU A 185 -3.16 8.11 15.57
CA GLU A 185 -3.71 9.35 15.02
C GLU A 185 -4.95 9.12 14.15
N GLN A 186 -5.32 7.86 13.85
CA GLN A 186 -6.51 7.55 13.06
C GLN A 186 -7.80 7.73 13.87
N PRO A 187 -8.94 8.03 13.23
CA PRO A 187 -10.23 8.16 13.92
C PRO A 187 -10.62 6.91 14.70
N GLU A 188 -10.37 5.73 14.13
CA GLU A 188 -10.68 4.43 14.72
C GLU A 188 -9.49 3.93 15.55
N ARG A 189 -9.02 4.72 16.53
CA ARG A 189 -7.84 4.39 17.34
C ARG A 189 -7.90 3.00 17.93
N PRO A 190 -7.03 2.07 17.54
CA PRO A 190 -6.94 0.76 18.17
C PRO A 190 -6.37 0.91 19.58
N ASP A 191 -6.66 -0.05 20.46
CA ASP A 191 -5.94 -0.14 21.74
C ASP A 191 -4.44 -0.39 21.50
N PRO A 192 -3.57 -0.12 22.49
CA PRO A 192 -2.12 -0.23 22.31
C PRO A 192 -1.65 -1.63 21.85
N GLU A 193 -2.25 -2.70 22.37
CA GLU A 193 -1.89 -4.07 22.00
C GLU A 193 -2.28 -4.39 20.57
N ALA A 194 -3.51 -4.01 20.18
CA ALA A 194 -3.96 -4.14 18.80
C ALA A 194 -3.12 -3.28 17.83
N ALA A 195 -2.70 -2.07 18.23
CA ALA A 195 -1.83 -1.22 17.42
C ALA A 195 -0.49 -1.89 17.13
N HIS A 196 0.15 -2.49 18.14
CA HIS A 196 1.39 -3.23 17.97
C HIS A 196 1.22 -4.47 17.09
N LEU A 197 0.14 -5.23 17.30
CA LEU A 197 -0.19 -6.39 16.46
C LEU A 197 -0.39 -5.98 14.99
N LEU A 198 -1.19 -4.94 14.74
CA LEU A 198 -1.43 -4.41 13.39
C LEU A 198 -0.14 -3.93 12.73
N ALA A 199 0.73 -3.22 13.46
CA ALA A 199 2.00 -2.73 12.94
C ALA A 199 2.93 -3.88 12.53
N ARG A 200 3.00 -4.95 13.33
CA ARG A 200 3.77 -6.16 12.99
C ARG A 200 3.20 -6.90 11.79
N LEU A 201 1.88 -7.15 11.78
CA LEU A 201 1.21 -7.86 10.69
C LEU A 201 1.22 -7.10 9.36
N SER A 202 1.30 -5.78 9.41
CA SER A 202 1.42 -4.95 8.21
C SER A 202 2.85 -4.83 7.69
N GLU A 203 3.84 -5.40 8.40
CA GLU A 203 5.27 -5.35 8.05
C GLU A 203 5.78 -3.92 7.82
N GLY A 204 5.27 -2.93 8.58
CA GLY A 204 5.68 -1.54 8.46
C GLY A 204 5.00 -0.77 7.31
N SER A 205 3.83 -1.23 6.88
CA SER A 205 2.95 -0.53 5.95
C SER A 205 1.74 0.06 6.67
N PRO A 206 1.73 1.37 7.02
CA PRO A 206 0.59 1.99 7.73
C PRO A 206 -0.72 1.92 6.95
N GLY A 207 -0.67 1.98 5.63
CA GLY A 207 -1.86 1.83 4.79
C GLY A 207 -2.50 0.45 4.91
N ARG A 208 -1.68 -0.62 4.94
CA ARG A 208 -2.15 -1.99 5.19
C ARG A 208 -2.68 -2.15 6.61
N ALA A 209 -1.97 -1.59 7.62
CA ALA A 209 -2.42 -1.61 9.00
C ALA A 209 -3.81 -0.95 9.17
N GLY A 210 -3.99 0.23 8.58
CA GLY A 210 -5.28 0.92 8.55
C GLY A 210 -6.38 0.14 7.81
N LEU A 211 -6.05 -0.56 6.73
CA LEU A 211 -6.97 -1.45 6.03
C LEU A 211 -7.42 -2.61 6.94
N PHE A 212 -6.47 -3.27 7.61
CA PHE A 212 -6.77 -4.38 8.53
C PHE A 212 -7.66 -3.95 9.70
N LEU A 213 -7.45 -2.73 10.20
CA LEU A 213 -8.27 -2.14 11.25
C LEU A 213 -9.71 -1.89 10.76
N LYS A 214 -9.88 -1.18 9.65
CA LYS A 214 -11.19 -0.80 9.09
C LYS A 214 -12.05 -1.97 8.66
N THR A 215 -11.43 -3.06 8.22
CA THR A 215 -12.14 -4.25 7.72
C THR A 215 -12.30 -5.36 8.76
N GLU A 216 -11.91 -5.10 10.01
CA GLU A 216 -11.89 -6.10 11.09
C GLU A 216 -11.19 -7.43 10.70
N MET A 217 -10.21 -7.31 9.81
CA MET A 217 -9.57 -8.44 9.14
C MET A 217 -8.89 -9.39 10.14
N ILE A 218 -8.43 -8.85 11.27
CA ILE A 218 -7.85 -9.65 12.37
C ILE A 218 -8.86 -10.60 12.98
N GLY A 219 -10.12 -10.15 13.16
CA GLY A 219 -11.21 -10.99 13.66
C GLY A 219 -11.54 -12.16 12.72
N ILE A 220 -11.58 -11.88 11.42
CA ILE A 220 -11.77 -12.92 10.38
C ILE A 220 -10.58 -13.88 10.38
N MET A 221 -9.35 -13.36 10.48
CA MET A 221 -8.14 -14.18 10.50
C MET A 221 -8.13 -15.15 11.69
N LYS A 222 -8.51 -14.68 12.90
CA LYS A 222 -8.64 -15.55 14.09
C LYS A 222 -9.64 -16.68 13.85
N LYS A 223 -10.79 -16.40 13.23
CA LYS A 223 -11.80 -17.42 12.87
C LYS A 223 -11.23 -18.43 11.86
N VAL A 224 -10.54 -17.96 10.82
CA VAL A 224 -9.92 -18.85 9.83
C VAL A 224 -8.87 -19.72 10.51
N ILE A 225 -8.00 -19.14 11.33
CA ILE A 225 -6.96 -19.90 12.06
C ILE A 225 -7.60 -20.96 12.96
N SER A 226 -8.66 -20.64 13.73
CA SER A 226 -9.32 -21.62 14.59
C SER A 226 -9.86 -22.82 13.82
N VAL A 227 -10.38 -22.62 12.60
CA VAL A 227 -10.90 -23.69 11.76
C VAL A 227 -9.78 -24.55 11.14
N ILE A 228 -8.67 -23.93 10.74
CA ILE A 228 -7.57 -24.66 10.10
C ILE A 228 -6.58 -25.26 11.10
N ALA A 229 -6.48 -24.72 12.32
CA ALA A 229 -5.53 -25.16 13.35
C ALA A 229 -6.12 -26.10 14.40
N ASP A 230 -7.38 -26.51 14.26
CA ASP A 230 -8.06 -27.39 15.21
C ASP A 230 -7.38 -28.78 15.25
N PRO A 231 -6.80 -29.19 16.40
CA PRO A 231 -6.07 -30.44 16.52
C PRO A 231 -6.98 -31.68 16.62
N ASP A 232 -8.25 -31.52 16.99
CA ASP A 232 -9.21 -32.62 17.17
C ASP A 232 -9.76 -33.12 15.82
N LEU A 233 -9.41 -32.46 14.72
CA LEU A 233 -9.87 -32.76 13.37
C LEU A 233 -8.79 -33.43 12.50
N ASP A 234 -8.01 -34.36 13.06
CA ASP A 234 -7.10 -35.22 12.29
C ASP A 234 -7.93 -36.11 11.33
N GLY A 235 -8.32 -35.57 10.18
CA GLY A 235 -8.89 -36.31 9.06
C GLY A 235 -10.35 -36.05 8.73
N ASP A 236 -11.15 -35.44 9.61
CA ASP A 236 -12.59 -35.24 9.35
C ASP A 236 -13.05 -33.82 9.70
N ARG A 237 -12.40 -32.83 9.05
CA ARG A 237 -12.86 -31.44 9.16
C ARG A 237 -14.29 -31.37 8.61
N ASP A 238 -15.23 -30.85 9.42
CA ASP A 238 -16.61 -30.65 8.97
C ASP A 238 -16.63 -29.79 7.68
N PRO A 239 -16.98 -30.38 6.52
CA PRO A 239 -17.02 -29.63 5.26
C PRO A 239 -17.94 -28.41 5.33
N GLY A 240 -19.01 -28.48 6.15
CA GLY A 240 -19.93 -27.37 6.31
C GLY A 240 -19.27 -26.15 6.98
N THR A 241 -18.42 -26.38 7.97
CA THR A 241 -17.66 -25.30 8.63
C THR A 241 -16.62 -24.68 7.69
N LEU A 242 -15.92 -25.50 6.87
CA LEU A 242 -14.98 -24.99 5.88
C LEU A 242 -15.68 -24.13 4.81
N LEU A 243 -16.82 -24.59 4.27
CA LEU A 243 -17.61 -23.87 3.28
C LEU A 243 -18.12 -22.53 3.82
N LYS A 244 -18.69 -22.50 5.05
CA LYS A 244 -19.12 -21.24 5.69
C LYS A 244 -17.94 -20.27 5.90
N THR A 245 -16.79 -20.80 6.27
CA THR A 245 -15.58 -19.96 6.45
C THR A 245 -15.08 -19.40 5.11
N ALA A 246 -15.17 -20.20 4.03
CA ALA A 246 -14.86 -19.74 2.68
C ALA A 246 -15.79 -18.62 2.19
N GLU A 247 -17.07 -18.70 2.51
CA GLU A 247 -18.05 -17.63 2.22
C GLU A 247 -17.67 -16.33 2.93
N VAL A 248 -17.34 -16.38 4.23
CA VAL A 248 -16.89 -15.21 4.99
C VAL A 248 -15.61 -14.59 4.39
N MET A 249 -14.67 -15.43 3.95
CA MET A 249 -13.47 -14.92 3.24
C MET A 249 -13.84 -14.28 1.91
N ALA A 250 -14.75 -14.87 1.14
CA ALA A 250 -15.15 -14.34 -0.17
C ALA A 250 -15.89 -13.00 -0.06
N GLU A 251 -16.60 -12.74 1.05
CA GLU A 251 -17.26 -11.46 1.35
C GLU A 251 -16.27 -10.29 1.48
N LEU A 252 -14.99 -10.56 1.72
CA LEU A 252 -13.94 -9.52 1.71
C LEU A 252 -13.77 -8.85 0.34
N LYS A 253 -14.21 -9.46 -0.74
CA LYS A 253 -14.20 -8.93 -2.12
C LYS A 253 -12.81 -8.43 -2.54
N GLU A 254 -12.65 -7.13 -2.68
CA GLU A 254 -11.40 -6.48 -3.07
C GLU A 254 -10.32 -6.54 -1.98
N ASN A 255 -10.72 -6.79 -0.73
CA ASN A 255 -9.80 -6.95 0.40
C ASN A 255 -9.32 -8.40 0.59
N LEU A 256 -9.76 -9.33 -0.24
CA LEU A 256 -9.33 -10.74 -0.17
C LEU A 256 -7.83 -10.92 -0.45
N PRO A 257 -7.20 -10.27 -1.46
CA PRO A 257 -5.76 -10.38 -1.65
C PRO A 257 -4.91 -9.90 -0.45
N PRO A 258 -5.17 -8.73 0.19
CA PRO A 258 -4.54 -8.35 1.45
C PRO A 258 -4.72 -9.38 2.58
N PHE A 259 -5.89 -10.00 2.68
CA PHE A 259 -6.16 -11.08 3.64
C PHE A 259 -5.30 -12.33 3.38
N LEU A 260 -5.16 -12.74 2.13
CA LEU A 260 -4.26 -13.84 1.76
C LEU A 260 -2.80 -13.52 2.13
N GLY A 261 -2.40 -12.24 2.01
CA GLY A 261 -1.11 -11.77 2.50
C GLY A 261 -0.93 -12.00 4.01
N LEU A 262 -1.96 -11.72 4.83
CA LEU A 262 -1.95 -12.02 6.27
C LEU A 262 -1.81 -13.52 6.54
N LEU A 263 -2.54 -14.34 5.80
CA LEU A 263 -2.47 -15.80 5.94
C LEU A 263 -1.07 -16.33 5.60
N LYS A 264 -0.39 -15.75 4.61
CA LYS A 264 1.01 -16.07 4.31
C LYS A 264 1.96 -15.70 5.45
N ILE A 265 1.78 -14.52 6.06
CA ILE A 265 2.59 -14.09 7.21
C ILE A 265 2.44 -15.10 8.33
N TRP A 266 1.22 -15.50 8.65
CA TRP A 266 0.96 -16.49 9.69
C TRP A 266 1.59 -17.85 9.35
N LEU A 267 1.42 -18.38 8.15
CA LEU A 267 2.03 -19.66 7.73
C LEU A 267 3.56 -19.60 7.76
N ARG A 268 4.16 -18.49 7.33
CA ARG A 268 5.61 -18.26 7.40
C ARG A 268 6.09 -18.29 8.84
N ASP A 269 5.38 -17.63 9.74
CA ASP A 269 5.74 -17.57 11.16
C ASP A 269 5.64 -18.95 11.82
N GLN A 270 4.61 -19.75 11.47
CA GLN A 270 4.51 -21.17 11.86
C GLN A 270 5.70 -21.99 11.35
N LEU A 271 6.12 -21.76 10.11
CA LEU A 271 7.28 -22.43 9.53
C LEU A 271 8.57 -22.06 10.28
N MET A 272 8.77 -20.78 10.64
CA MET A 272 9.93 -20.33 11.40
C MET A 272 9.96 -20.95 12.79
N LEU A 273 8.81 -21.04 13.46
CA LEU A 273 8.66 -21.71 14.75
C LEU A 273 9.00 -23.20 14.67
N ALA A 274 8.53 -23.89 13.61
CA ALA A 274 8.82 -25.30 13.40
C ALA A 274 10.31 -25.59 13.06
N CYS A 275 11.06 -24.56 12.66
CA CYS A 275 12.50 -24.65 12.37
C CYS A 275 13.39 -24.13 13.54
N ASP A 276 12.83 -23.83 14.70
CA ASP A 276 13.54 -23.24 15.85
C ASP A 276 14.34 -21.97 15.50
N LEU A 277 13.88 -21.21 14.49
CA LEU A 277 14.52 -19.97 14.08
C LEU A 277 14.17 -18.83 15.05
N PRO A 278 15.09 -17.85 15.28
CA PRO A 278 14.88 -16.78 16.24
C PRO A 278 13.64 -15.96 15.91
N LYS A 279 12.83 -15.71 16.94
CA LYS A 279 11.51 -15.10 16.91
C LYS A 279 11.53 -13.68 16.35
N ARG A 280 11.16 -13.52 15.08
CA ARG A 280 10.58 -12.30 14.52
C ARG A 280 9.19 -12.63 13.96
N CYS A 281 8.36 -13.27 14.80
CA CYS A 281 7.02 -13.65 14.37
C CYS A 281 6.10 -12.44 14.48
N GLY A 282 5.64 -11.90 13.34
CA GLY A 282 4.68 -10.80 13.30
C GLY A 282 3.30 -11.19 13.82
N SER A 283 2.98 -12.50 13.76
CA SER A 283 1.68 -13.06 14.15
C SER A 283 1.55 -13.42 15.65
N GLU A 284 2.56 -13.11 16.48
CA GLU A 284 2.41 -13.24 17.94
C GLU A 284 1.22 -12.37 18.42
N GLY A 285 0.24 -13.00 19.07
CA GLY A 285 -1.01 -12.37 19.51
C GLY A 285 -2.23 -12.64 18.60
N LEU A 286 -2.07 -13.28 17.44
CA LEU A 286 -3.21 -13.83 16.68
C LEU A 286 -3.80 -15.08 17.37
N MET A 287 -2.96 -15.85 18.05
CA MET A 287 -3.39 -16.97 18.90
C MET A 287 -3.32 -16.54 20.36
N GLN A 288 -4.33 -16.90 21.16
CA GLN A 288 -4.24 -16.77 22.61
C GLN A 288 -3.13 -17.71 23.09
N THR A 289 -2.32 -17.23 24.05
CA THR A 289 -1.15 -17.94 24.61
C THR A 289 -1.46 -19.31 25.24
N GLY A 290 -2.74 -19.73 25.29
CA GLY A 290 -3.20 -21.05 25.74
C GLY A 290 -3.23 -22.14 24.65
N ASP A 291 -3.32 -21.76 23.37
CA ASP A 291 -3.45 -22.72 22.26
C ASP A 291 -2.09 -23.11 21.61
N ALA A 292 -1.03 -22.37 21.90
CA ALA A 292 0.30 -22.65 21.35
C ALA A 292 0.93 -23.98 21.84
N GLY A 293 0.33 -24.63 22.82
CA GLY A 293 0.83 -25.87 23.43
C GLY A 293 -0.06 -27.11 23.23
N ARG A 294 -1.24 -27.00 22.61
CA ARG A 294 -2.22 -28.10 22.52
C ARG A 294 -2.42 -28.68 21.12
N GLY A 295 -1.97 -28.04 20.05
CA GLY A 295 -2.05 -28.58 18.70
C GLY A 295 -0.80 -29.38 18.34
N LYS A 296 -0.94 -30.54 17.70
CA LYS A 296 0.16 -31.21 16.99
C LYS A 296 0.79 -30.19 16.04
N SER A 297 2.08 -29.90 16.22
CA SER A 297 2.85 -29.02 15.32
C SER A 297 2.68 -29.53 13.90
N ARG A 298 2.20 -28.68 12.98
CA ARG A 298 2.11 -29.01 11.57
C ARG A 298 3.49 -29.37 11.04
N SER A 299 3.57 -30.39 10.23
CA SER A 299 4.82 -30.77 9.58
C SER A 299 5.29 -29.66 8.64
N LEU A 300 6.60 -29.52 8.46
CA LEU A 300 7.20 -28.58 7.49
C LEU A 300 6.57 -28.75 6.09
N ARG A 301 6.30 -30.00 5.70
CA ARG A 301 5.66 -30.33 4.41
C ARG A 301 4.26 -29.72 4.30
N GLN A 302 3.44 -29.80 5.35
CA GLN A 302 2.09 -29.21 5.37
C GLN A 302 2.14 -27.69 5.32
N LEU A 303 3.07 -27.05 6.05
CA LEU A 303 3.23 -25.59 6.02
C LEU A 303 3.69 -25.08 4.64
N PHE A 304 4.61 -25.79 3.98
CA PHE A 304 5.00 -25.46 2.61
C PHE A 304 3.85 -25.67 1.62
N ALA A 305 3.07 -26.75 1.75
CA ALA A 305 1.89 -26.97 0.92
C ALA A 305 0.86 -25.86 1.11
N GLY A 306 0.63 -25.43 2.34
CA GLY A 306 -0.25 -24.28 2.66
C GLY A 306 0.22 -22.99 2.00
N LEU A 307 1.50 -22.64 2.06
CA LEU A 307 2.04 -21.48 1.36
C LEU A 307 1.87 -21.57 -0.17
N GLN A 308 2.04 -22.76 -0.74
CA GLN A 308 1.79 -22.99 -2.17
C GLN A 308 0.32 -22.83 -2.52
N ALA A 309 -0.60 -23.32 -1.66
CA ALA A 309 -2.04 -23.17 -1.85
C ALA A 309 -2.46 -21.69 -1.84
N VAL A 310 -1.95 -20.88 -0.90
CA VAL A 310 -2.21 -19.44 -0.86
C VAL A 310 -1.66 -18.73 -2.11
N ASN A 311 -0.43 -19.07 -2.55
CA ASN A 311 0.14 -18.51 -3.78
C ASN A 311 -0.68 -18.85 -5.03
N ARG A 312 -1.27 -20.06 -5.06
CA ARG A 312 -2.17 -20.46 -6.14
C ARG A 312 -3.47 -19.66 -6.10
N ALA A 313 -4.08 -19.51 -4.94
CA ALA A 313 -5.29 -18.72 -4.75
C ALA A 313 -5.10 -17.25 -5.23
N GLU A 314 -3.98 -16.63 -4.91
CA GLU A 314 -3.69 -15.27 -5.42
C GLU A 314 -3.61 -15.21 -6.95
N LYS A 315 -2.99 -16.20 -7.59
CA LYS A 315 -2.91 -16.26 -9.05
C LYS A 315 -4.28 -16.45 -9.70
N GLU A 316 -5.14 -17.26 -9.08
CA GLU A 316 -6.49 -17.50 -9.57
C GLU A 316 -7.38 -16.28 -9.39
N LEU A 317 -7.28 -15.55 -8.27
CA LEU A 317 -7.95 -14.26 -8.06
C LEU A 317 -7.49 -13.20 -9.08
N ALA A 318 -6.20 -13.12 -9.39
CA ALA A 318 -5.68 -12.22 -10.40
C ALA A 318 -6.20 -12.52 -11.83
N ARG A 319 -6.67 -13.76 -12.07
CA ARG A 319 -7.34 -14.19 -13.30
C ARG A 319 -8.86 -14.01 -13.28
N ASN A 320 -9.39 -13.34 -12.24
CA ASN A 320 -10.83 -13.15 -12.03
C ASN A 320 -11.64 -14.46 -11.88
N CYS A 321 -11.05 -15.52 -11.33
CA CYS A 321 -11.78 -16.72 -10.98
C CYS A 321 -12.83 -16.43 -9.88
N ASN A 322 -13.82 -17.31 -9.76
CA ASN A 322 -14.86 -17.20 -8.73
C ASN A 322 -14.23 -17.19 -7.33
N ARG A 323 -14.45 -16.13 -6.57
CA ARG A 323 -13.82 -15.89 -5.26
C ARG A 323 -14.19 -16.95 -4.24
N THR A 324 -15.47 -17.33 -4.18
CA THR A 324 -15.96 -18.36 -3.23
C THR A 324 -15.28 -19.69 -3.50
N LEU A 325 -15.26 -20.14 -4.75
CA LEU A 325 -14.61 -21.38 -5.13
C LEU A 325 -13.09 -21.36 -4.84
N VAL A 326 -12.42 -20.22 -5.06
CA VAL A 326 -11.00 -20.07 -4.73
C VAL A 326 -10.76 -20.20 -3.23
N CYS A 327 -11.63 -19.60 -2.39
CA CYS A 327 -11.55 -19.70 -0.93
C CYS A 327 -11.85 -21.13 -0.45
N GLU A 328 -12.84 -21.80 -1.01
CA GLU A 328 -13.16 -23.20 -0.72
C GLU A 328 -11.96 -24.09 -1.00
N VAL A 329 -11.45 -24.05 -2.24
CA VAL A 329 -10.28 -24.87 -2.64
C VAL A 329 -9.07 -24.54 -1.75
N LEU A 330 -8.87 -23.29 -1.39
CA LEU A 330 -7.79 -22.90 -0.48
C LEU A 330 -7.95 -23.55 0.89
N LEU A 331 -9.12 -23.44 1.53
CA LEU A 331 -9.34 -23.98 2.88
C LEU A 331 -9.25 -25.49 2.93
N PHE A 332 -9.70 -26.21 1.90
CA PHE A 332 -9.54 -27.66 1.80
C PHE A 332 -8.08 -28.10 1.62
N ASN A 333 -7.17 -27.21 1.19
CA ASN A 333 -5.75 -27.50 1.00
C ASN A 333 -4.87 -26.95 2.13
N LEU A 334 -5.44 -26.27 3.13
CA LEU A 334 -4.75 -25.77 4.33
C LEU A 334 -4.93 -26.72 5.53
#